data_75c73d603abfb9880f2f5da1d6dc376d
#
_entry.id   75c73d603abfb9880f2f5da1d6dc376d
#
_cell.length_a   1.000
_cell.length_b   1.000
_cell.length_c   1.000
_cell.angle_alpha   90.00
_cell.angle_beta   90.00
_cell.angle_gamma   90.00
#
_symmetry.space_group_name_H-M   'P 1'
#
loop_
_entity.id
_entity.type
_entity.pdbx_description
1 polymer ?
#
loop_
_entity_poly.entity_id
_entity_poly.type
_entity_poly.pdbx_seq_one_letter_code
_entity_poly.pdbx_strand_id
1 'polypeptide(L)'
;MTDSFYRYDVIVIGGGHAGTEAALAAARGGARTLLLTHNVETIGAMSCNPAIGGIGKGHLVKEIDALGGAMAHAADRAGIQWRTLNASKGPAVRATRCQADRNLYRMAIRQIVEAQPNLTVFQAAVDDLVIDGDAVRGAVTQTGLTFHAAAVVLTAGTFLAGKIHVGQTQYAAGRMGDPPATTLAARLRERPFVIDRLKTGTPPRIDGRSLDYSVMVEQPGDAPRPVMSFLGDISEHPAQLSCWITHTSERTHEIIRGALHRSPLYSGQIEGIGPRYCPSIEDKVVRFAEKTSHQIFVEPEGLDVVEIYPNGISTSLPFDVQLALVRSISGFENAHITRPGYAIEYDFFDPRGLDNTLQTKSVSGLFFAGQINGTTGYEEAAAQGLLAGINAARHVRSEAGWCPRRDEAYLGVLVDDLITHGTTEPYRMFTSRAEYRLQLREDNADVRLTAIGRGLGLVDERRWAAFNIKQEAVAVESARLRGLWATPGNALGREVEATLGVAVSRETNVLDLIKRPELDYAALMRVPSLGPAVADPKVAEQVEIGVKYAGYLDRQREEIERQQRHENTAIASDFDYAGVRGLSAEVQQKLERVRPQTIGQAQRIAGMTPAAISLLLVHLERQRRARVA
;
A
#
# COMPACT_ATOMS: atom_id res chain seq x y z
N MET A 1 -14.05 -38.34 -12.08
CA MET A 1 -12.86 -37.74 -11.42
C MET A 1 -12.32 -36.47 -12.13
N THR A 2 -12.69 -36.19 -13.35
CA THR A 2 -12.22 -35.04 -14.14
C THR A 2 -12.83 -33.69 -13.75
N ASP A 3 -14.00 -33.67 -13.11
CA ASP A 3 -14.75 -32.43 -12.82
C ASP A 3 -14.18 -31.59 -11.65
N SER A 4 -13.48 -32.22 -10.69
CA SER A 4 -12.95 -31.50 -9.53
C SER A 4 -11.69 -30.67 -9.82
N PHE A 5 -10.91 -31.00 -10.86
CA PHE A 5 -9.70 -30.26 -11.25
C PHE A 5 -10.02 -28.83 -11.74
N TYR A 6 -11.17 -28.66 -12.39
CA TYR A 6 -11.58 -27.38 -12.97
C TYR A 6 -12.47 -26.53 -12.06
N ARG A 7 -12.76 -26.95 -10.83
CA ARG A 7 -13.65 -26.26 -9.91
C ARG A 7 -12.91 -25.78 -8.67
N TYR A 8 -13.07 -24.51 -8.37
CA TYR A 8 -12.51 -23.84 -7.19
C TYR A 8 -13.59 -22.97 -6.55
N ASP A 9 -13.34 -22.47 -5.35
CA ASP A 9 -14.22 -21.49 -4.71
C ASP A 9 -13.86 -20.09 -5.21
N VAL A 10 -12.57 -19.79 -5.27
CA VAL A 10 -12.01 -18.49 -5.69
C VAL A 10 -10.94 -18.70 -6.76
N ILE A 11 -11.00 -17.91 -7.83
CA ILE A 11 -9.93 -17.78 -8.82
C ILE A 11 -9.30 -16.40 -8.69
N VAL A 12 -7.97 -16.34 -8.58
CA VAL A 12 -7.21 -15.09 -8.61
C VAL A 12 -6.42 -15.04 -9.92
N ILE A 13 -6.56 -13.96 -10.68
CA ILE A 13 -5.91 -13.76 -11.97
C ILE A 13 -4.79 -12.73 -11.84
N GLY A 14 -3.56 -13.17 -12.02
CA GLY A 14 -2.34 -12.36 -11.91
C GLY A 14 -1.50 -12.67 -10.68
N GLY A 15 -0.19 -12.93 -10.86
CA GLY A 15 0.76 -13.29 -9.80
C GLY A 15 1.57 -12.12 -9.23
N GLY A 16 1.10 -10.87 -9.40
CA GLY A 16 1.72 -9.67 -8.80
C GLY A 16 1.38 -9.50 -7.33
N HIS A 17 1.75 -8.36 -6.72
CA HIS A 17 1.57 -8.11 -5.28
C HIS A 17 0.10 -8.18 -4.84
N ALA A 18 -0.84 -7.68 -5.65
CA ALA A 18 -2.27 -7.82 -5.37
C ALA A 18 -2.72 -9.28 -5.44
N GLY A 19 -2.32 -10.01 -6.49
CA GLY A 19 -2.76 -11.39 -6.68
C GLY A 19 -2.19 -12.35 -5.65
N THR A 20 -0.93 -12.18 -5.25
CA THR A 20 -0.32 -13.04 -4.21
C THR A 20 -0.99 -12.85 -2.86
N GLU A 21 -1.24 -11.61 -2.43
CA GLU A 21 -1.96 -11.36 -1.18
C GLU A 21 -3.43 -11.81 -1.25
N ALA A 22 -4.10 -11.62 -2.40
CA ALA A 22 -5.48 -12.09 -2.58
C ALA A 22 -5.58 -13.62 -2.52
N ALA A 23 -4.69 -14.33 -3.20
CA ALA A 23 -4.67 -15.79 -3.20
C ALA A 23 -4.38 -16.37 -1.82
N LEU A 24 -3.39 -15.80 -1.11
CA LEU A 24 -3.07 -16.18 0.26
C LEU A 24 -4.22 -15.92 1.22
N ALA A 25 -4.85 -14.74 1.14
CA ALA A 25 -5.97 -14.39 1.99
C ALA A 25 -7.18 -15.30 1.77
N ALA A 26 -7.55 -15.57 0.52
CA ALA A 26 -8.66 -16.46 0.19
C ALA A 26 -8.40 -17.90 0.69
N ALA A 27 -7.20 -18.43 0.45
CA ALA A 27 -6.82 -19.77 0.87
C ALA A 27 -6.77 -19.93 2.41
N ARG A 28 -6.20 -18.95 3.13
CA ARG A 28 -6.16 -18.90 4.60
C ARG A 28 -7.56 -18.77 5.19
N GLY A 29 -8.42 -17.98 4.54
CA GLY A 29 -9.84 -17.89 4.86
C GLY A 29 -10.64 -19.18 4.60
N GLY A 30 -9.98 -20.27 4.16
CA GLY A 30 -10.58 -21.60 3.99
C GLY A 30 -11.16 -21.87 2.59
N ALA A 31 -11.05 -20.96 1.62
CA ALA A 31 -11.52 -21.17 0.26
C ALA A 31 -10.51 -22.01 -0.55
N ARG A 32 -10.99 -22.98 -1.32
CA ARG A 32 -10.18 -23.66 -2.34
C ARG A 32 -9.87 -22.69 -3.46
N THR A 33 -8.62 -22.22 -3.51
CA THR A 33 -8.19 -21.08 -4.32
C THR A 33 -7.29 -21.51 -5.47
N LEU A 34 -7.51 -20.95 -6.66
CA LEU A 34 -6.65 -21.09 -7.83
C LEU A 34 -6.00 -19.74 -8.15
N LEU A 35 -4.66 -19.70 -8.21
CA LEU A 35 -3.90 -18.57 -8.75
C LEU A 35 -3.52 -18.86 -10.21
N LEU A 36 -4.12 -18.11 -11.14
CA LEU A 36 -3.77 -18.12 -12.55
C LEU A 36 -2.74 -17.02 -12.85
N THR A 37 -1.60 -17.39 -13.40
CA THR A 37 -0.58 -16.43 -13.83
C THR A 37 0.00 -16.81 -15.18
N HIS A 38 0.31 -15.85 -16.03
CA HIS A 38 0.91 -16.11 -17.33
C HIS A 38 2.33 -16.71 -17.21
N ASN A 39 3.02 -16.47 -16.09
CA ASN A 39 4.37 -17.00 -15.84
C ASN A 39 4.60 -17.18 -14.33
N VAL A 40 4.80 -18.42 -13.90
CA VAL A 40 5.06 -18.75 -12.48
C VAL A 40 6.40 -18.19 -11.99
N GLU A 41 7.38 -18.02 -12.88
CA GLU A 41 8.69 -17.45 -12.54
C GLU A 41 8.60 -15.95 -12.18
N THR A 42 7.50 -15.29 -12.50
CA THR A 42 7.29 -13.86 -12.21
C THR A 42 6.32 -13.60 -11.06
N ILE A 43 5.93 -14.64 -10.31
CA ILE A 43 5.13 -14.47 -9.08
C ILE A 43 5.90 -13.58 -8.10
N GLY A 44 5.26 -12.51 -7.60
CA GLY A 44 5.88 -11.54 -6.69
C GLY A 44 6.93 -10.61 -7.33
N ALA A 45 7.05 -10.58 -8.67
CA ALA A 45 8.07 -9.77 -9.33
C ALA A 45 7.86 -8.26 -9.12
N MET A 46 8.96 -7.59 -8.76
CA MET A 46 9.02 -6.12 -8.60
C MET A 46 9.34 -5.48 -9.95
N SER A 47 8.34 -4.88 -10.60
CA SER A 47 8.48 -4.35 -11.97
C SER A 47 9.21 -3.00 -12.05
N CYS A 48 9.19 -2.22 -10.97
CA CYS A 48 9.79 -0.89 -10.88
C CYS A 48 10.90 -0.89 -9.82
N ASN A 49 11.04 0.17 -9.03
CA ASN A 49 12.00 0.24 -7.92
C ASN A 49 11.81 -0.94 -6.95
N PRO A 50 12.83 -1.75 -6.67
CA PRO A 50 12.74 -2.85 -5.72
C PRO A 50 12.81 -2.34 -4.27
N ALA A 51 11.85 -1.51 -3.89
CA ALA A 51 11.74 -0.96 -2.55
C ALA A 51 10.34 -1.21 -1.98
N ILE A 52 10.26 -1.57 -0.70
CA ILE A 52 9.02 -1.77 0.05
C ILE A 52 8.98 -0.77 1.20
N GLY A 53 7.81 -0.17 1.41
CA GLY A 53 7.57 0.80 2.48
C GLY A 53 7.83 2.25 2.09
N GLY A 54 8.05 3.09 3.10
CA GLY A 54 8.11 4.54 2.96
C GLY A 54 6.87 5.25 3.50
N ILE A 55 6.85 6.57 3.45
CA ILE A 55 5.82 7.41 4.07
C ILE A 55 4.42 7.06 3.53
N GLY A 56 3.51 6.66 4.41
CA GLY A 56 2.18 6.15 4.09
C GLY A 56 2.15 4.70 3.63
N LYS A 57 3.15 4.28 2.88
CA LYS A 57 3.27 2.92 2.32
C LYS A 57 3.71 1.90 3.37
N GLY A 58 4.70 2.23 4.21
CA GLY A 58 5.10 1.40 5.34
C GLY A 58 3.93 1.13 6.30
N HIS A 59 3.03 2.11 6.47
CA HIS A 59 1.81 1.94 7.25
C HIS A 59 0.91 0.84 6.65
N LEU A 60 0.70 0.85 5.31
CA LEU A 60 -0.03 -0.23 4.63
C LEU A 60 0.64 -1.59 4.81
N VAL A 61 1.98 -1.66 4.66
CA VAL A 61 2.72 -2.93 4.82
C VAL A 61 2.55 -3.49 6.23
N LYS A 62 2.63 -2.65 7.26
CA LYS A 62 2.40 -3.06 8.65
C LYS A 62 0.96 -3.53 8.89
N GLU A 63 -0.03 -2.92 8.24
CA GLU A 63 -1.42 -3.34 8.32
C GLU A 63 -1.67 -4.67 7.59
N ILE A 64 -1.06 -4.86 6.41
CA ILE A 64 -1.06 -6.13 5.68
C ILE A 64 -0.45 -7.23 6.57
N ASP A 65 0.70 -6.97 7.19
CA ASP A 65 1.37 -7.92 8.08
C ASP A 65 0.52 -8.25 9.30
N ALA A 66 -0.06 -7.26 9.96
CA ALA A 66 -0.93 -7.44 11.13
C ALA A 66 -2.15 -8.32 10.83
N LEU A 67 -2.69 -8.21 9.62
CA LEU A 67 -3.78 -9.05 9.11
C LEU A 67 -3.30 -10.44 8.64
N GLY A 68 -2.01 -10.72 8.68
CA GLY A 68 -1.44 -12.01 8.28
C GLY A 68 -0.99 -12.08 6.83
N GLY A 69 -0.77 -10.95 6.13
CA GLY A 69 -0.22 -10.92 4.76
C GLY A 69 1.26 -11.32 4.70
N ALA A 70 1.79 -11.42 3.49
CA ALA A 70 3.11 -11.97 3.20
C ALA A 70 4.19 -10.91 2.91
N MET A 71 3.80 -9.72 2.43
CA MET A 71 4.72 -8.70 1.90
C MET A 71 5.82 -8.30 2.89
N ALA A 72 5.48 -8.07 4.16
CA ALA A 72 6.44 -7.64 5.17
C ALA A 72 7.49 -8.71 5.47
N HIS A 73 7.08 -9.96 5.58
CA HIS A 73 7.97 -11.09 5.82
C HIS A 73 8.91 -11.35 4.63
N ALA A 74 8.40 -11.22 3.41
CA ALA A 74 9.24 -11.28 2.21
C ALA A 74 10.22 -10.10 2.13
N ALA A 75 9.81 -8.90 2.59
CA ALA A 75 10.68 -7.74 2.66
C ALA A 75 11.83 -7.93 3.66
N ASP A 76 11.58 -8.53 4.84
CA ASP A 76 12.64 -8.85 5.81
C ASP A 76 13.67 -9.83 5.22
N ARG A 77 13.24 -10.83 4.47
CA ARG A 77 14.12 -11.81 3.80
C ARG A 77 14.90 -11.28 2.59
N ALA A 78 14.51 -10.12 2.08
CA ALA A 78 15.09 -9.55 0.86
C ALA A 78 15.70 -8.16 1.05
N GLY A 79 15.51 -7.51 2.19
CA GLY A 79 15.92 -6.13 2.43
C GLY A 79 17.42 -5.97 2.55
N ILE A 80 18.05 -5.31 1.56
CA ILE A 80 19.49 -5.09 1.47
C ILE A 80 19.94 -3.71 1.96
N GLN A 81 19.00 -2.77 2.19
CA GLN A 81 19.26 -1.49 2.85
C GLN A 81 17.97 -1.04 3.57
N TRP A 82 18.10 -0.60 4.81
CA TRP A 82 16.98 -0.26 5.68
C TRP A 82 17.06 1.17 6.16
N ARG A 83 15.93 1.89 6.12
CA ARG A 83 15.80 3.26 6.62
C ARG A 83 14.48 3.46 7.33
N THR A 84 14.53 4.21 8.44
CA THR A 84 13.35 4.76 9.10
C THR A 84 13.17 6.22 8.65
N LEU A 85 12.24 6.46 7.75
CA LEU A 85 11.95 7.80 7.27
C LEU A 85 11.20 8.61 8.33
N ASN A 86 11.43 9.92 8.38
CA ASN A 86 10.84 10.82 9.38
C ASN A 86 11.08 10.39 10.84
N ALA A 87 12.20 9.73 11.15
CA ALA A 87 12.51 9.26 12.50
C ALA A 87 12.41 10.37 13.55
N SER A 88 12.85 11.60 13.24
CA SER A 88 12.82 12.77 14.12
C SER A 88 11.46 13.47 14.21
N LYS A 89 10.47 13.11 13.34
CA LYS A 89 9.16 13.79 13.29
C LYS A 89 8.08 13.11 14.12
N GLY A 90 8.42 12.01 14.77
CA GLY A 90 7.55 11.27 15.68
C GLY A 90 6.75 10.13 15.02
N PRO A 91 6.15 9.25 15.87
CA PRO A 91 5.52 7.99 15.48
C PRO A 91 4.40 8.12 14.44
N ALA A 92 3.63 9.21 14.46
CA ALA A 92 2.48 9.42 13.55
C ALA A 92 2.85 9.47 12.05
N VAL A 93 4.11 9.78 11.73
CA VAL A 93 4.60 9.92 10.36
C VAL A 93 5.90 9.17 10.11
N ARG A 94 6.43 8.49 11.13
CA ARG A 94 7.59 7.61 11.01
C ARG A 94 7.24 6.45 10.10
N ALA A 95 8.15 6.08 9.19
CA ALA A 95 7.86 5.06 8.19
C ALA A 95 9.09 4.23 7.86
N THR A 96 8.94 2.92 7.94
CA THR A 96 9.97 1.95 7.57
C THR A 96 10.04 1.80 6.04
N ARG A 97 11.26 1.79 5.50
CA ARG A 97 11.53 1.52 4.08
C ARG A 97 12.72 0.59 3.95
N CYS A 98 12.60 -0.42 3.10
CA CYS A 98 13.74 -1.21 2.66
C CYS A 98 13.93 -1.12 1.16
N GLN A 99 15.21 -1.08 0.72
CA GLN A 99 15.60 -1.48 -0.63
C GLN A 99 15.76 -2.98 -0.60
N ALA A 100 15.13 -3.70 -1.54
CA ALA A 100 15.10 -5.14 -1.56
C ALA A 100 15.94 -5.72 -2.71
N ASP A 101 16.54 -6.87 -2.48
CA ASP A 101 16.99 -7.74 -3.56
C ASP A 101 15.76 -8.30 -4.28
N ARG A 102 15.65 -7.98 -5.56
CA ARG A 102 14.51 -8.33 -6.40
C ARG A 102 14.29 -9.84 -6.50
N ASN A 103 15.39 -10.60 -6.58
CA ASN A 103 15.36 -12.06 -6.71
C ASN A 103 14.97 -12.71 -5.38
N LEU A 104 15.58 -12.29 -4.28
CA LEU A 104 15.27 -12.80 -2.94
C LEU A 104 13.81 -12.53 -2.57
N TYR A 105 13.29 -11.31 -2.86
CA TYR A 105 11.89 -10.97 -2.60
C TYR A 105 10.94 -11.88 -3.40
N ARG A 106 11.18 -12.03 -4.70
CA ARG A 106 10.39 -12.89 -5.57
C ARG A 106 10.41 -14.35 -5.10
N MET A 107 11.59 -14.86 -4.74
CA MET A 107 11.73 -16.22 -4.20
C MET A 107 10.98 -16.40 -2.88
N ALA A 108 11.06 -15.43 -1.97
CA ALA A 108 10.35 -15.48 -0.70
C ALA A 108 8.83 -15.50 -0.91
N ILE A 109 8.28 -14.63 -1.76
CA ILE A 109 6.84 -14.64 -2.09
C ILE A 109 6.43 -15.96 -2.73
N ARG A 110 7.21 -16.48 -3.70
CA ARG A 110 6.90 -17.75 -4.37
C ARG A 110 6.86 -18.92 -3.37
N GLN A 111 7.84 -19.02 -2.49
CA GLN A 111 7.88 -20.03 -1.44
C GLN A 111 6.65 -19.99 -0.53
N ILE A 112 6.23 -18.76 -0.13
CA ILE A 112 5.04 -18.60 0.72
C ILE A 112 3.78 -19.04 -0.04
N VAL A 113 3.64 -18.67 -1.30
CA VAL A 113 2.49 -19.03 -2.15
C VAL A 113 2.43 -20.54 -2.39
N GLU A 114 3.55 -21.17 -2.75
CA GLU A 114 3.62 -22.61 -3.04
C GLU A 114 3.43 -23.48 -1.78
N ALA A 115 3.81 -22.98 -0.61
CA ALA A 115 3.63 -23.67 0.66
C ALA A 115 2.22 -23.50 1.26
N GLN A 116 1.36 -22.63 0.69
CA GLN A 116 0.06 -22.32 1.28
C GLN A 116 -0.95 -23.45 1.04
N PRO A 117 -1.50 -24.07 2.11
CA PRO A 117 -2.63 -25.01 1.97
C PRO A 117 -3.85 -24.35 1.30
N ASN A 118 -4.66 -25.13 0.60
CA ASN A 118 -5.85 -24.70 -0.16
C ASN A 118 -5.54 -23.78 -1.36
N LEU A 119 -4.28 -23.56 -1.71
CA LEU A 119 -3.86 -22.75 -2.85
C LEU A 119 -3.22 -23.60 -3.93
N THR A 120 -3.76 -23.55 -5.13
CA THR A 120 -3.19 -24.16 -6.34
C THR A 120 -2.68 -23.06 -7.26
N VAL A 121 -1.48 -23.21 -7.79
CA VAL A 121 -0.92 -22.32 -8.81
C VAL A 121 -1.02 -23.01 -10.16
N PHE A 122 -1.49 -22.30 -11.19
CA PHE A 122 -1.54 -22.80 -12.55
C PHE A 122 -1.03 -21.73 -13.53
N GLN A 123 -0.08 -22.12 -14.37
CA GLN A 123 0.46 -21.21 -15.39
C GLN A 123 -0.42 -21.18 -16.63
N ALA A 124 -1.19 -20.13 -16.78
CA ALA A 124 -1.89 -19.80 -18.00
C ALA A 124 -2.23 -18.30 -18.03
N ALA A 125 -2.15 -17.69 -19.21
CA ALA A 125 -2.77 -16.39 -19.45
C ALA A 125 -4.28 -16.56 -19.54
N VAL A 126 -5.03 -15.57 -19.02
CA VAL A 126 -6.49 -15.54 -19.06
C VAL A 126 -6.93 -14.61 -20.18
N ASP A 127 -7.81 -15.10 -21.05
CA ASP A 127 -8.34 -14.38 -22.20
C ASP A 127 -9.80 -13.91 -22.00
N ASP A 128 -10.55 -14.57 -21.11
CA ASP A 128 -11.96 -14.21 -20.89
C ASP A 128 -12.44 -14.60 -19.48
N LEU A 129 -13.56 -14.03 -19.06
CA LEU A 129 -14.29 -14.40 -17.85
C LEU A 129 -15.58 -15.14 -18.23
N VAL A 130 -15.90 -16.20 -17.51
CA VAL A 130 -17.20 -16.84 -17.60
C VAL A 130 -18.19 -16.02 -16.78
N ILE A 131 -19.15 -15.38 -17.42
CA ILE A 131 -20.18 -14.58 -16.75
C ILE A 131 -21.54 -15.11 -17.19
N ASP A 132 -22.39 -15.41 -16.21
CA ASP A 132 -23.77 -15.87 -16.41
C ASP A 132 -24.71 -14.85 -15.77
N GLY A 133 -25.49 -14.16 -16.63
CA GLY A 133 -26.28 -13.00 -16.21
C GLY A 133 -25.38 -11.87 -15.66
N ASP A 134 -25.57 -11.54 -14.40
CA ASP A 134 -24.84 -10.55 -13.64
C ASP A 134 -23.83 -11.14 -12.62
N ALA A 135 -23.50 -12.43 -12.75
CA ALA A 135 -22.59 -13.11 -11.85
C ALA A 135 -21.41 -13.78 -12.57
N VAL A 136 -20.19 -13.64 -12.03
CA VAL A 136 -19.02 -14.38 -12.52
C VAL A 136 -19.13 -15.87 -12.14
N ARG A 137 -18.67 -16.76 -13.06
CA ARG A 137 -18.67 -18.21 -12.89
C ARG A 137 -17.33 -18.86 -13.15
N GLY A 138 -16.30 -18.07 -13.50
CA GLY A 138 -14.97 -18.60 -13.77
C GLY A 138 -14.15 -17.77 -14.73
N ALA A 139 -13.11 -18.41 -15.27
CA ALA A 139 -12.17 -17.80 -16.22
C ALA A 139 -11.83 -18.79 -17.35
N VAL A 140 -11.58 -18.25 -18.54
CA VAL A 140 -11.11 -18.98 -19.72
C VAL A 140 -9.68 -18.60 -20.01
N THR A 141 -8.81 -19.59 -20.14
CA THR A 141 -7.39 -19.38 -20.45
C THR A 141 -7.16 -19.22 -21.95
N GLN A 142 -6.03 -18.71 -22.35
CA GLN A 142 -5.57 -18.60 -23.73
C GLN A 142 -5.55 -19.93 -24.49
N THR A 143 -5.42 -21.05 -23.78
CA THR A 143 -5.44 -22.40 -24.35
C THR A 143 -6.84 -23.00 -24.43
N GLY A 144 -7.87 -22.26 -24.06
CA GLY A 144 -9.27 -22.69 -24.07
C GLY A 144 -9.69 -23.52 -22.84
N LEU A 145 -8.81 -23.67 -21.83
CA LEU A 145 -9.20 -24.31 -20.57
C LEU A 145 -10.13 -23.39 -19.78
N THR A 146 -11.23 -23.92 -19.29
CA THR A 146 -12.19 -23.20 -18.46
C THR A 146 -12.10 -23.68 -17.02
N PHE A 147 -11.82 -22.75 -16.10
CA PHE A 147 -11.88 -22.97 -14.66
C PHE A 147 -13.12 -22.29 -14.08
N HIS A 148 -13.84 -23.00 -13.21
CA HIS A 148 -15.09 -22.53 -12.62
C HIS A 148 -14.88 -22.10 -11.16
N ALA A 149 -15.47 -20.98 -10.78
CA ALA A 149 -15.51 -20.51 -9.40
C ALA A 149 -16.69 -19.54 -9.21
N ALA A 150 -17.16 -19.44 -7.97
CA ALA A 150 -18.19 -18.47 -7.58
C ALA A 150 -17.66 -17.05 -7.37
N ALA A 151 -16.34 -16.90 -7.17
CA ALA A 151 -15.68 -15.60 -7.05
C ALA A 151 -14.39 -15.55 -7.87
N VAL A 152 -14.14 -14.40 -8.51
CA VAL A 152 -12.91 -14.12 -9.28
C VAL A 152 -12.32 -12.79 -8.82
N VAL A 153 -11.02 -12.79 -8.53
CA VAL A 153 -10.26 -11.58 -8.20
C VAL A 153 -9.32 -11.27 -9.36
N LEU A 154 -9.54 -10.15 -10.04
CA LEU A 154 -8.74 -9.70 -11.17
C LEU A 154 -7.68 -8.70 -10.73
N THR A 155 -6.40 -9.03 -10.96
CA THR A 155 -5.24 -8.24 -10.52
C THR A 155 -4.25 -8.00 -11.66
N ALA A 156 -4.76 -7.56 -12.82
CA ALA A 156 -4.02 -7.53 -14.08
C ALA A 156 -2.83 -6.55 -14.15
N GLY A 157 -2.66 -5.64 -13.21
CA GLY A 157 -1.54 -4.69 -13.19
C GLY A 157 -1.50 -3.80 -14.43
N THR A 158 -0.31 -3.68 -15.06
CA THR A 158 -0.10 -2.90 -16.28
C THR A 158 -0.37 -3.68 -17.58
N PHE A 159 -0.99 -4.87 -17.48
CA PHE A 159 -1.08 -5.80 -18.61
C PHE A 159 -2.33 -5.58 -19.49
N LEU A 160 -3.42 -5.02 -18.95
CA LEU A 160 -4.66 -4.79 -19.72
C LEU A 160 -4.42 -3.76 -20.83
N ALA A 161 -4.47 -4.21 -22.08
CA ALA A 161 -4.14 -3.41 -23.26
C ALA A 161 -2.83 -2.64 -23.11
N GLY A 162 -1.83 -3.25 -22.44
CA GLY A 162 -0.55 -2.64 -22.11
C GLY A 162 0.24 -2.28 -23.37
N LYS A 163 0.80 -1.05 -23.39
CA LYS A 163 1.61 -0.53 -24.50
C LYS A 163 2.85 0.17 -23.95
N ILE A 164 4.02 -0.28 -24.39
CA ILE A 164 5.31 0.33 -24.06
C ILE A 164 5.67 1.39 -25.08
N HIS A 165 6.27 2.50 -24.58
CA HIS A 165 6.78 3.62 -25.36
C HIS A 165 8.25 3.87 -25.03
N VAL A 166 9.11 3.90 -26.05
CA VAL A 166 10.51 4.33 -25.98
C VAL A 166 10.76 5.28 -27.15
N GLY A 167 10.78 6.57 -26.91
CA GLY A 167 10.74 7.58 -27.98
C GLY A 167 9.52 7.37 -28.87
N GLN A 168 9.76 7.34 -30.18
CA GLN A 168 8.71 7.13 -31.18
C GLN A 168 8.31 5.65 -31.35
N THR A 169 9.06 4.71 -30.75
CA THR A 169 8.78 3.28 -30.86
C THR A 169 7.72 2.88 -29.84
N GLN A 170 6.71 2.15 -30.32
CA GLN A 170 5.62 1.61 -29.49
C GLN A 170 5.43 0.12 -29.80
N TYR A 171 5.11 -0.66 -28.77
CA TYR A 171 4.72 -2.05 -28.95
C TYR A 171 3.85 -2.54 -27.80
N ALA A 172 3.00 -3.54 -28.06
CA ALA A 172 2.12 -4.12 -27.07
C ALA A 172 2.92 -5.00 -26.09
N ALA A 173 2.80 -4.72 -24.79
CA ALA A 173 3.43 -5.49 -23.72
C ALA A 173 2.78 -5.12 -22.39
N GLY A 174 2.80 -6.03 -21.42
CA GLY A 174 2.38 -5.74 -20.04
C GLY A 174 3.53 -5.17 -19.20
N ARG A 175 4.75 -5.61 -19.51
CA ARG A 175 6.03 -5.15 -18.98
C ARG A 175 7.08 -5.49 -20.05
N MET A 176 8.24 -4.81 -20.04
CA MET A 176 9.30 -5.16 -21.00
C MET A 176 9.71 -6.63 -20.82
N GLY A 177 9.55 -7.41 -21.90
CA GLY A 177 9.78 -8.85 -21.91
C GLY A 177 8.55 -9.73 -21.61
N ASP A 178 7.41 -9.15 -21.22
CA ASP A 178 6.19 -9.89 -20.94
C ASP A 178 5.04 -9.49 -21.89
N PRO A 179 4.21 -10.45 -22.37
CA PRO A 179 3.10 -10.16 -23.27
C PRO A 179 1.99 -9.36 -22.58
N PRO A 180 1.17 -8.59 -23.29
CA PRO A 180 0.01 -7.90 -22.76
C PRO A 180 -1.19 -8.84 -22.64
N ALA A 181 -2.19 -8.48 -21.83
CA ALA A 181 -3.51 -9.12 -21.76
C ALA A 181 -4.50 -8.36 -22.68
N THR A 182 -4.32 -8.48 -23.98
CA THR A 182 -5.13 -7.72 -24.97
C THR A 182 -6.52 -8.31 -25.13
N THR A 183 -6.64 -9.64 -25.23
CA THR A 183 -7.92 -10.33 -25.40
C THR A 183 -8.83 -10.09 -24.21
N LEU A 184 -8.31 -10.30 -22.99
CA LEU A 184 -9.05 -10.02 -21.76
C LEU A 184 -9.50 -8.55 -21.67
N ALA A 185 -8.63 -7.59 -22.03
CA ALA A 185 -8.99 -6.18 -22.06
C ALA A 185 -10.13 -5.89 -23.03
N ALA A 186 -10.12 -6.49 -24.22
CA ALA A 186 -11.21 -6.36 -25.20
C ALA A 186 -12.54 -6.89 -24.65
N ARG A 187 -12.52 -8.08 -24.02
CA ARG A 187 -13.71 -8.69 -23.40
C ARG A 187 -14.28 -7.86 -22.25
N LEU A 188 -13.42 -7.29 -21.42
CA LEU A 188 -13.87 -6.42 -20.32
C LEU A 188 -14.49 -5.10 -20.82
N ARG A 189 -14.05 -4.59 -21.99
CA ARG A 189 -14.64 -3.39 -22.63
C ARG A 189 -16.05 -3.61 -23.16
N GLU A 190 -16.46 -4.85 -23.41
CA GLU A 190 -17.84 -5.22 -23.79
C GLU A 190 -18.81 -5.10 -22.59
N ARG A 191 -18.30 -4.93 -21.38
CA ARG A 191 -19.08 -4.83 -20.14
C ARG A 191 -19.33 -3.37 -19.74
N PRO A 192 -20.32 -3.09 -18.89
CA PRO A 192 -20.68 -1.73 -18.49
C PRO A 192 -19.69 -1.13 -17.48
N PHE A 193 -18.39 -1.31 -17.69
CA PHE A 193 -17.35 -0.67 -16.90
C PHE A 193 -16.94 0.68 -17.49
N VAL A 194 -16.64 1.64 -16.62
CA VAL A 194 -16.00 2.89 -17.05
C VAL A 194 -14.50 2.65 -17.06
N ILE A 195 -13.93 2.67 -18.26
CA ILE A 195 -12.52 2.35 -18.49
C ILE A 195 -11.82 3.61 -19.02
N ASP A 196 -10.62 3.87 -18.53
CA ASP A 196 -9.74 4.93 -18.99
C ASP A 196 -8.30 4.43 -18.99
N ARG A 197 -7.33 5.27 -19.37
CA ARG A 197 -5.94 4.87 -19.47
C ARG A 197 -5.07 5.63 -18.49
N LEU A 198 -4.16 4.92 -17.83
CA LEU A 198 -3.11 5.48 -17.00
C LEU A 198 -1.74 5.14 -17.58
N LYS A 199 -0.76 5.95 -17.22
CA LYS A 199 0.63 5.78 -17.62
C LYS A 199 1.51 5.71 -16.39
N THR A 200 2.48 4.80 -16.39
CA THR A 200 3.62 4.83 -15.46
C THR A 200 4.92 4.73 -16.25
N GLY A 201 6.06 4.94 -15.58
CA GLY A 201 7.35 4.90 -16.22
C GLY A 201 8.42 4.31 -15.33
N THR A 202 9.53 3.90 -15.94
CA THR A 202 10.69 3.36 -15.24
C THR A 202 11.99 3.98 -15.82
N PRO A 203 13.03 4.18 -15.01
CA PRO A 203 14.31 4.65 -15.52
C PRO A 203 15.06 3.55 -16.29
N PRO A 204 16.06 3.90 -17.08
CA PRO A 204 17.02 2.93 -17.62
C PRO A 204 17.71 2.19 -16.48
N ARG A 205 18.13 0.93 -16.72
CA ARG A 205 18.98 0.18 -15.80
C ARG A 205 20.42 0.35 -16.20
N ILE A 206 21.29 0.46 -15.22
CA ILE A 206 22.70 0.76 -15.42
C ILE A 206 23.55 -0.39 -14.87
N ASP A 207 24.59 -0.78 -15.58
CA ASP A 207 25.63 -1.66 -15.04
C ASP A 207 26.41 -0.90 -13.97
N GLY A 208 26.25 -1.26 -12.70
CA GLY A 208 26.89 -0.62 -11.57
C GLY A 208 28.41 -0.60 -11.61
N ARG A 209 29.03 -1.55 -12.36
CA ARG A 209 30.49 -1.59 -12.57
C ARG A 209 31.00 -0.46 -13.46
N SER A 210 30.11 0.18 -14.21
CA SER A 210 30.41 1.32 -15.08
C SER A 210 30.27 2.69 -14.40
N LEU A 211 29.92 2.72 -13.11
CA LEU A 211 29.71 3.93 -12.32
C LEU A 211 30.95 4.29 -11.49
N ASP A 212 31.20 5.58 -11.34
CA ASP A 212 32.18 6.11 -10.39
C ASP A 212 31.49 6.55 -9.09
N TYR A 213 31.53 5.67 -8.10
CA TYR A 213 30.93 5.95 -6.78
C TYR A 213 31.74 6.94 -5.95
N SER A 214 32.99 7.22 -6.28
CA SER A 214 33.88 8.09 -5.50
C SER A 214 33.41 9.56 -5.47
N VAL A 215 32.62 9.96 -6.46
CA VAL A 215 32.05 11.31 -6.58
C VAL A 215 30.60 11.40 -6.07
N MET A 216 30.05 10.30 -5.55
CA MET A 216 28.68 10.23 -5.04
C MET A 216 28.65 10.25 -3.51
N VAL A 217 27.50 10.58 -2.93
CA VAL A 217 27.31 10.54 -1.49
C VAL A 217 26.76 9.18 -1.08
N GLU A 218 27.53 8.42 -0.27
CA GLU A 218 27.07 7.15 0.25
C GLU A 218 25.90 7.31 1.22
N GLN A 219 24.90 6.45 1.11
CA GLN A 219 23.78 6.31 2.02
C GLN A 219 23.71 4.89 2.58
N PRO A 220 24.36 4.62 3.72
CA PRO A 220 24.22 3.34 4.41
C PRO A 220 22.81 3.19 5.00
N GLY A 221 22.45 1.97 5.35
CA GLY A 221 21.25 1.69 6.14
C GLY A 221 21.33 2.23 7.56
N ASP A 222 20.20 2.26 8.27
CA ASP A 222 20.14 2.65 9.67
C ASP A 222 20.78 1.59 10.59
N ALA A 223 21.32 2.05 11.73
CA ALA A 223 21.79 1.21 12.82
C ALA A 223 21.17 1.73 14.15
N PRO A 224 20.38 0.90 14.89
CA PRO A 224 19.98 -0.47 14.54
C PRO A 224 19.05 -0.54 13.32
N ARG A 225 19.12 -1.65 12.60
CA ARG A 225 18.24 -1.89 11.45
C ARG A 225 16.78 -2.13 11.90
N PRO A 226 15.78 -1.47 11.29
CA PRO A 226 14.40 -1.81 11.57
C PRO A 226 14.02 -3.15 10.89
N VAL A 227 12.92 -3.77 11.33
CA VAL A 227 12.28 -4.91 10.69
C VAL A 227 10.91 -4.50 10.16
N MET A 228 10.46 -5.12 9.07
CA MET A 228 9.16 -4.81 8.48
C MET A 228 8.03 -5.62 9.12
N SER A 229 8.19 -6.91 9.30
CA SER A 229 7.18 -7.77 9.94
C SER A 229 7.20 -7.66 11.47
N PHE A 230 6.02 -7.77 12.09
CA PHE A 230 5.92 -7.90 13.56
C PHE A 230 6.55 -9.21 14.05
N LEU A 231 6.65 -10.23 13.18
CA LEU A 231 7.36 -11.49 13.45
C LEU A 231 8.81 -11.48 12.98
N GLY A 232 9.26 -10.41 12.29
CA GLY A 232 10.59 -10.31 11.72
C GLY A 232 11.69 -10.19 12.77
N ASP A 233 12.86 -10.71 12.40
CA ASP A 233 14.10 -10.59 13.16
C ASP A 233 15.24 -10.13 12.25
N ILE A 234 16.16 -9.33 12.77
CA ILE A 234 17.33 -8.80 12.04
C ILE A 234 18.20 -9.92 11.46
N SER A 235 18.19 -11.11 12.10
CA SER A 235 18.95 -12.28 11.63
C SER A 235 18.40 -12.86 10.31
N GLU A 236 17.17 -12.54 9.94
CA GLU A 236 16.58 -12.94 8.65
C GLU A 236 17.06 -12.05 7.49
N HIS A 237 17.64 -10.88 7.80
CA HIS A 237 18.09 -9.95 6.78
C HIS A 237 19.33 -10.47 6.04
N PRO A 238 19.37 -10.39 4.71
CA PRO A 238 20.56 -10.73 3.94
C PRO A 238 21.71 -9.73 4.17
N ALA A 239 22.82 -9.92 3.48
CA ALA A 239 23.93 -8.97 3.44
C ALA A 239 23.42 -7.58 3.05
N GLN A 240 23.99 -6.54 3.67
CA GLN A 240 23.55 -5.16 3.48
C GLN A 240 24.44 -4.43 2.49
N LEU A 241 23.84 -3.59 1.66
CA LEU A 241 24.51 -2.70 0.71
C LEU A 241 24.14 -1.25 1.01
N SER A 242 25.01 -0.32 0.61
CA SER A 242 24.66 1.09 0.61
C SER A 242 23.95 1.47 -0.69
N CYS A 243 23.03 2.43 -0.59
CA CYS A 243 22.60 3.23 -1.73
C CYS A 243 23.50 4.47 -1.86
N TRP A 244 23.43 5.17 -2.99
CA TRP A 244 24.24 6.35 -3.24
C TRP A 244 23.36 7.49 -3.75
N ILE A 245 23.84 8.71 -3.61
CA ILE A 245 23.15 9.90 -4.11
C ILE A 245 24.06 10.66 -5.07
N THR A 246 23.47 11.02 -6.20
CA THR A 246 24.02 12.00 -7.14
C THR A 246 22.91 12.94 -7.61
N HIS A 247 23.21 13.80 -8.58
CA HIS A 247 22.28 14.82 -9.06
C HIS A 247 22.38 14.99 -10.58
N THR A 248 21.26 15.39 -11.21
CA THR A 248 21.30 15.93 -12.57
C THR A 248 22.02 17.27 -12.57
N SER A 249 22.50 17.70 -13.75
CA SER A 249 23.14 18.99 -13.98
C SER A 249 22.33 19.83 -14.98
N GLU A 250 22.66 21.11 -15.12
CA GLU A 250 22.07 21.96 -16.15
C GLU A 250 22.24 21.38 -17.56
N ARG A 251 23.43 20.80 -17.84
CA ARG A 251 23.65 20.09 -19.10
C ARG A 251 22.69 18.91 -19.30
N THR A 252 22.37 18.16 -18.23
CA THR A 252 21.36 17.10 -18.29
C THR A 252 20.00 17.69 -18.68
N HIS A 253 19.63 18.82 -18.09
CA HIS A 253 18.37 19.50 -18.38
C HIS A 253 18.32 20.06 -19.81
N GLU A 254 19.43 20.59 -20.33
CA GLU A 254 19.55 21.06 -21.73
C GLU A 254 19.31 19.92 -22.73
N ILE A 255 19.93 18.74 -22.50
CA ILE A 255 19.74 17.55 -23.32
C ILE A 255 18.26 17.16 -23.35
N ILE A 256 17.61 17.16 -22.18
CA ILE A 256 16.19 16.80 -22.05
C ILE A 256 15.30 17.83 -22.77
N ARG A 257 15.50 19.14 -22.52
CA ARG A 257 14.73 20.23 -23.17
C ARG A 257 14.86 20.16 -24.70
N GLY A 258 16.05 19.92 -25.22
CA GLY A 258 16.32 19.79 -26.66
C GLY A 258 15.60 18.61 -27.30
N ALA A 259 15.25 17.58 -26.52
CA ALA A 259 14.61 16.35 -27.00
C ALA A 259 13.12 16.23 -26.70
N LEU A 260 12.48 17.22 -26.07
CA LEU A 260 11.05 17.13 -25.67
C LEU A 260 10.12 16.82 -26.85
N HIS A 261 10.41 17.33 -28.05
CA HIS A 261 9.64 17.06 -29.26
C HIS A 261 9.68 15.58 -29.69
N ARG A 262 10.65 14.81 -29.18
CA ARG A 262 10.83 13.36 -29.41
C ARG A 262 10.25 12.51 -28.29
N SER A 263 9.74 13.12 -27.21
CA SER A 263 9.12 12.42 -26.09
C SER A 263 7.69 12.02 -26.46
N PRO A 264 7.30 10.75 -26.28
CA PRO A 264 5.93 10.30 -26.55
C PRO A 264 4.89 11.00 -25.64
N LEU A 265 5.32 11.49 -24.48
CA LEU A 265 4.47 12.26 -23.57
C LEU A 265 4.16 13.66 -24.12
N TYR A 266 5.17 14.36 -24.69
CA TYR A 266 5.04 15.73 -25.20
C TYR A 266 4.61 15.79 -26.68
N SER A 267 4.72 14.68 -27.40
CA SER A 267 4.23 14.58 -28.80
C SER A 267 2.76 14.12 -28.90
N GLY A 268 2.08 13.89 -27.76
CA GLY A 268 0.68 13.45 -27.73
C GLY A 268 0.46 11.99 -28.10
N GLN A 269 1.49 11.16 -28.10
CA GLN A 269 1.35 9.72 -28.37
C GLN A 269 0.88 8.93 -27.14
N ILE A 270 1.12 9.43 -25.93
CA ILE A 270 0.61 8.91 -24.67
C ILE A 270 -0.66 9.69 -24.33
N GLU A 271 -1.79 8.98 -24.23
CA GLU A 271 -3.09 9.53 -23.81
C GLU A 271 -3.28 9.44 -22.30
N GLY A 272 -2.67 8.44 -21.66
CA GLY A 272 -2.80 8.16 -20.23
C GLY A 272 -2.13 9.20 -19.33
N ILE A 273 -2.80 9.53 -18.22
CA ILE A 273 -2.27 10.47 -17.22
C ILE A 273 -1.22 9.75 -16.36
N GLY A 274 -0.07 10.42 -16.18
CA GLY A 274 1.03 9.91 -15.35
C GLY A 274 0.91 10.30 -13.88
N PRO A 275 1.64 9.59 -12.98
CA PRO A 275 1.58 9.84 -11.54
C PRO A 275 2.24 11.17 -11.16
N ARG A 276 1.54 11.99 -10.38
CA ARG A 276 2.02 13.28 -9.87
C ARG A 276 3.28 13.17 -9.01
N TYR A 277 3.39 12.08 -8.22
CA TYR A 277 4.45 11.90 -7.23
C TYR A 277 5.62 11.01 -7.71
N CYS A 278 5.57 10.52 -8.94
CA CYS A 278 6.67 9.87 -9.63
C CYS A 278 6.71 10.36 -11.08
N PRO A 279 6.90 11.68 -11.29
CA PRO A 279 6.93 12.23 -12.63
C PRO A 279 8.17 11.73 -13.38
N SER A 280 8.10 11.70 -14.70
CA SER A 280 9.27 11.46 -15.52
C SER A 280 10.30 12.59 -15.34
N ILE A 281 11.55 12.36 -15.72
CA ILE A 281 12.56 13.41 -15.62
C ILE A 281 12.22 14.59 -16.55
N GLU A 282 11.58 14.33 -17.70
CA GLU A 282 11.05 15.35 -18.59
C GLU A 282 10.05 16.25 -17.89
N ASP A 283 9.09 15.66 -17.16
CA ASP A 283 8.10 16.40 -16.37
C ASP A 283 8.75 17.25 -15.29
N LYS A 284 9.78 16.74 -14.61
CA LYS A 284 10.50 17.49 -13.57
C LYS A 284 11.20 18.71 -14.16
N VAL A 285 11.91 18.53 -15.27
CA VAL A 285 12.67 19.59 -15.93
C VAL A 285 11.75 20.69 -16.48
N VAL A 286 10.55 20.33 -16.94
CA VAL A 286 9.57 21.30 -17.45
C VAL A 286 8.81 21.99 -16.31
N ARG A 287 8.30 21.22 -15.33
CA ARG A 287 7.47 21.77 -14.24
C ARG A 287 8.26 22.58 -13.21
N PHE A 288 9.55 22.27 -13.04
CA PHE A 288 10.45 22.92 -12.09
C PHE A 288 11.65 23.52 -12.84
N ALA A 289 11.35 24.31 -13.88
CA ALA A 289 12.36 24.87 -14.78
C ALA A 289 13.38 25.78 -14.07
N GLU A 290 13.03 26.31 -12.90
CA GLU A 290 13.92 27.12 -12.05
C GLU A 290 14.98 26.30 -11.33
N LYS A 291 14.81 24.97 -11.23
CA LYS A 291 15.78 24.10 -10.58
C LYS A 291 16.88 23.69 -11.57
N THR A 292 18.12 23.86 -11.14
CA THR A 292 19.31 23.48 -11.92
C THR A 292 19.74 22.04 -11.72
N SER A 293 19.17 21.35 -10.72
CA SER A 293 19.48 19.96 -10.40
C SER A 293 18.32 19.22 -9.76
N HIS A 294 18.24 17.92 -10.00
CA HIS A 294 17.33 16.97 -9.33
C HIS A 294 18.14 15.83 -8.73
N GLN A 295 17.80 15.45 -7.50
CA GLN A 295 18.43 14.33 -6.80
C GLN A 295 18.10 12.99 -7.46
N ILE A 296 19.10 12.12 -7.51
CA ILE A 296 19.04 10.76 -8.03
C ILE A 296 19.52 9.82 -6.93
N PHE A 297 18.69 8.82 -6.59
CA PHE A 297 19.12 7.71 -5.74
C PHE A 297 19.64 6.57 -6.62
N VAL A 298 20.87 6.16 -6.39
CA VAL A 298 21.55 5.07 -7.08
C VAL A 298 21.34 3.82 -6.23
N GLU A 299 20.36 3.00 -6.61
CA GLU A 299 19.83 1.92 -5.77
C GLU A 299 20.16 0.56 -6.38
N PRO A 300 20.89 -0.34 -5.68
CA PRO A 300 21.13 -1.70 -6.14
C PRO A 300 19.82 -2.48 -6.30
N GLU A 301 19.73 -3.30 -7.36
CA GLU A 301 18.57 -4.20 -7.58
C GLU A 301 18.74 -5.58 -6.92
N GLY A 302 19.89 -5.88 -6.33
CA GLY A 302 20.17 -7.12 -5.63
C GLY A 302 21.63 -7.30 -5.27
N LEU A 303 21.93 -8.39 -4.56
CA LEU A 303 23.28 -8.72 -4.09
C LEU A 303 24.14 -9.31 -5.19
N ASP A 304 23.56 -10.18 -6.02
CA ASP A 304 24.24 -10.96 -7.04
C ASP A 304 23.96 -10.45 -8.47
N VAL A 305 23.47 -9.20 -8.60
CA VAL A 305 23.20 -8.56 -9.88
C VAL A 305 23.96 -7.26 -10.01
N VAL A 306 24.43 -6.95 -11.21
CA VAL A 306 25.16 -5.71 -11.47
C VAL A 306 24.24 -4.52 -11.74
N GLU A 307 22.93 -4.75 -11.86
CA GLU A 307 21.96 -3.72 -12.22
C GLU A 307 21.70 -2.75 -11.09
N ILE A 308 21.77 -1.46 -11.44
CA ILE A 308 21.42 -0.33 -10.60
C ILE A 308 20.15 0.31 -11.12
N TYR A 309 19.26 0.67 -10.20
CA TYR A 309 18.05 1.48 -10.43
C TYR A 309 18.34 2.95 -10.10
N PRO A 310 18.54 3.84 -11.07
CA PRO A 310 18.73 5.26 -10.82
C PRO A 310 17.39 5.95 -10.59
N ASN A 311 16.92 5.91 -9.34
CA ASN A 311 15.62 6.45 -8.95
C ASN A 311 15.61 7.97 -9.08
N GLY A 312 14.67 8.49 -9.85
CA GLY A 312 14.50 9.92 -10.09
C GLY A 312 14.62 10.34 -11.54
N ILE A 313 15.09 9.45 -12.43
CA ILE A 313 15.23 9.71 -13.87
C ILE A 313 14.39 8.77 -14.74
N SER A 314 13.19 8.38 -14.28
CA SER A 314 12.23 7.68 -15.15
C SER A 314 12.00 8.48 -16.42
N THR A 315 12.05 7.83 -17.58
CA THR A 315 11.98 8.51 -18.88
C THR A 315 11.40 7.59 -19.96
N SER A 316 10.79 8.21 -20.96
CA SER A 316 10.37 7.56 -22.21
C SER A 316 11.05 8.14 -23.45
N LEU A 317 12.05 8.98 -23.28
CA LEU A 317 12.83 9.55 -24.38
C LEU A 317 13.49 8.46 -25.24
N PRO A 318 13.83 8.72 -26.51
CA PRO A 318 14.56 7.80 -27.35
C PRO A 318 15.91 7.37 -26.73
N PHE A 319 16.37 6.17 -27.07
CA PHE A 319 17.55 5.58 -26.43
C PHE A 319 18.83 6.43 -26.56
N ASP A 320 19.05 7.05 -27.71
CA ASP A 320 20.19 7.96 -27.91
C ASP A 320 20.18 9.14 -26.93
N VAL A 321 18.98 9.70 -26.66
CA VAL A 321 18.79 10.77 -25.67
C VAL A 321 18.98 10.23 -24.26
N GLN A 322 18.45 9.03 -23.96
CA GLN A 322 18.64 8.39 -22.65
C GLN A 322 20.14 8.19 -22.36
N LEU A 323 20.92 7.73 -23.34
CA LEU A 323 22.36 7.54 -23.18
C LEU A 323 23.07 8.88 -22.93
N ALA A 324 22.72 9.93 -23.69
CA ALA A 324 23.30 11.26 -23.53
C ALA A 324 22.96 11.88 -22.17
N LEU A 325 21.70 11.82 -21.72
CA LEU A 325 21.28 12.36 -20.42
C LEU A 325 21.93 11.60 -19.26
N VAL A 326 21.98 10.26 -19.32
CA VAL A 326 22.58 9.42 -18.28
C VAL A 326 24.06 9.77 -18.14
N ARG A 327 24.81 9.83 -19.24
CA ARG A 327 26.25 10.15 -19.23
C ARG A 327 26.59 11.60 -18.90
N SER A 328 25.59 12.49 -18.80
CA SER A 328 25.78 13.86 -18.33
C SER A 328 25.67 14.01 -16.80
N ILE A 329 25.35 12.93 -16.08
CA ILE A 329 25.19 12.89 -14.62
C ILE A 329 26.55 12.56 -13.99
N SER A 330 26.89 13.26 -12.89
CA SER A 330 28.16 13.03 -12.17
C SER A 330 28.25 11.60 -11.66
N GLY A 331 29.34 10.90 -12.00
CA GLY A 331 29.60 9.49 -11.69
C GLY A 331 28.98 8.52 -12.69
N PHE A 332 28.28 9.01 -13.72
CA PHE A 332 27.66 8.20 -14.78
C PHE A 332 28.31 8.42 -16.15
N GLU A 333 29.42 9.12 -16.24
CA GLU A 333 30.06 9.54 -17.51
C GLU A 333 30.37 8.34 -18.41
N ASN A 334 30.70 7.19 -17.81
CA ASN A 334 30.99 5.94 -18.50
C ASN A 334 29.85 4.92 -18.42
N ALA A 335 28.66 5.33 -17.98
CA ALA A 335 27.55 4.43 -17.72
C ALA A 335 27.19 3.57 -18.93
N HIS A 336 27.01 2.27 -18.68
CA HIS A 336 26.46 1.31 -19.61
C HIS A 336 25.01 1.01 -19.25
N ILE A 337 24.09 1.30 -20.17
CA ILE A 337 22.66 1.02 -19.99
C ILE A 337 22.41 -0.43 -20.38
N THR A 338 21.94 -1.24 -19.42
CA THR A 338 21.59 -2.66 -19.64
C THR A 338 20.16 -2.81 -20.17
N ARG A 339 19.27 -1.91 -19.81
CA ARG A 339 17.88 -1.83 -20.29
C ARG A 339 17.43 -0.37 -20.43
N PRO A 340 16.74 0.01 -21.52
CA PRO A 340 16.23 1.37 -21.65
C PRO A 340 15.14 1.66 -20.62
N GLY A 341 15.00 2.92 -20.25
CA GLY A 341 13.81 3.44 -19.60
C GLY A 341 12.63 3.43 -20.57
N TYR A 342 11.42 3.28 -20.06
CA TYR A 342 10.21 3.30 -20.88
C TYR A 342 9.02 3.80 -20.09
N ALA A 343 8.02 4.29 -20.81
CA ALA A 343 6.67 4.45 -20.27
C ALA A 343 5.81 3.25 -20.66
N ILE A 344 4.93 2.84 -19.77
CA ILE A 344 3.88 1.88 -20.05
C ILE A 344 2.52 2.53 -19.81
N GLU A 345 1.64 2.38 -20.78
CA GLU A 345 0.27 2.82 -20.78
C GLU A 345 -0.66 1.60 -20.76
N TYR A 346 -1.71 1.64 -19.94
CA TYR A 346 -2.58 0.49 -19.70
C TYR A 346 -3.99 0.92 -19.30
N ASP A 347 -4.96 0.02 -19.48
CA ASP A 347 -6.34 0.25 -19.07
C ASP A 347 -6.48 0.16 -17.55
N PHE A 348 -7.23 1.10 -16.97
CA PHE A 348 -7.72 1.01 -15.60
C PHE A 348 -9.23 1.24 -15.57
N PHE A 349 -9.85 0.82 -14.48
CA PHE A 349 -11.29 0.87 -14.30
C PHE A 349 -11.61 1.88 -13.20
N ASP A 350 -12.62 2.72 -13.44
CA ASP A 350 -13.05 3.71 -12.45
C ASP A 350 -13.46 3.00 -11.16
N PRO A 351 -12.71 3.17 -10.06
CA PRO A 351 -12.95 2.44 -8.83
C PRO A 351 -14.27 2.81 -8.13
N ARG A 352 -14.95 3.86 -8.56
CA ARG A 352 -16.34 4.17 -8.12
C ARG A 352 -17.35 3.13 -8.57
N GLY A 353 -16.99 2.29 -9.54
CA GLY A 353 -17.74 1.09 -9.92
C GLY A 353 -17.63 -0.08 -8.94
N LEU A 354 -16.86 0.06 -7.86
CA LEU A 354 -16.69 -0.95 -6.81
C LEU A 354 -17.47 -0.55 -5.54
N ASP A 355 -17.83 -1.56 -4.76
CA ASP A 355 -18.24 -1.37 -3.38
C ASP A 355 -17.04 -1.39 -2.42
N ASN A 356 -17.28 -1.28 -1.11
CA ASN A 356 -16.23 -1.26 -0.09
C ASN A 356 -15.51 -2.61 0.10
N THR A 357 -16.02 -3.69 -0.49
CA THR A 357 -15.38 -5.01 -0.49
C THR A 357 -14.44 -5.20 -1.68
N LEU A 358 -14.36 -4.21 -2.55
CA LEU A 358 -13.71 -4.22 -3.87
C LEU A 358 -14.42 -5.13 -4.90
N GLN A 359 -15.66 -5.56 -4.62
CA GLN A 359 -16.51 -6.22 -5.60
C GLN A 359 -17.05 -5.19 -6.61
N THR A 360 -17.14 -5.58 -7.87
CA THR A 360 -17.78 -4.73 -8.88
C THR A 360 -19.29 -4.64 -8.63
N LYS A 361 -19.86 -3.44 -8.77
CA LYS A 361 -21.30 -3.21 -8.61
C LYS A 361 -22.14 -3.84 -9.73
N SER A 362 -21.53 -4.11 -10.90
CA SER A 362 -22.20 -4.62 -12.08
C SER A 362 -22.12 -6.13 -12.27
N VAL A 363 -21.15 -6.81 -11.63
CA VAL A 363 -20.95 -8.26 -11.75
C VAL A 363 -20.68 -8.85 -10.37
N SER A 364 -21.65 -9.61 -9.86
CA SER A 364 -21.54 -10.29 -8.57
C SER A 364 -20.41 -11.33 -8.57
N GLY A 365 -19.65 -11.40 -7.48
CA GLY A 365 -18.51 -12.30 -7.33
C GLY A 365 -17.23 -11.86 -8.07
N LEU A 366 -17.24 -10.76 -8.82
CA LEU A 366 -16.07 -10.22 -9.50
C LEU A 366 -15.44 -9.09 -8.67
N PHE A 367 -14.18 -9.26 -8.27
CA PHE A 367 -13.41 -8.30 -7.48
C PHE A 367 -12.23 -7.75 -8.27
N PHE A 368 -11.92 -6.46 -8.11
CA PHE A 368 -10.76 -5.82 -8.71
C PHE A 368 -9.78 -5.37 -7.63
N ALA A 369 -8.48 -5.59 -7.84
CA ALA A 369 -7.46 -5.15 -6.90
C ALA A 369 -6.15 -4.72 -7.58
N GLY A 370 -5.52 -3.68 -7.04
CA GLY A 370 -4.26 -3.15 -7.50
C GLY A 370 -4.40 -2.08 -8.58
N GLN A 371 -3.50 -2.07 -9.55
CA GLN A 371 -3.41 -1.02 -10.57
C GLN A 371 -4.65 -0.90 -11.45
N ILE A 372 -5.42 -1.96 -11.61
CA ILE A 372 -6.71 -1.93 -12.32
C ILE A 372 -7.68 -0.90 -11.73
N ASN A 373 -7.54 -0.58 -10.44
CA ASN A 373 -8.33 0.43 -9.72
C ASN A 373 -7.69 1.83 -9.73
N GLY A 374 -6.68 2.05 -10.59
CA GLY A 374 -6.02 3.35 -10.71
C GLY A 374 -4.99 3.68 -9.63
N THR A 375 -4.49 2.70 -8.88
CA THR A 375 -3.40 2.90 -7.93
C THR A 375 -2.03 2.64 -8.56
N THR A 376 -0.96 3.23 -8.00
CA THR A 376 0.43 2.90 -8.33
C THR A 376 1.24 2.69 -7.07
N GLY A 377 1.71 1.46 -6.86
CA GLY A 377 2.57 1.06 -5.76
C GLY A 377 2.31 -0.38 -5.37
N TYR A 378 3.37 -1.05 -4.93
CA TYR A 378 3.32 -2.46 -4.52
C TYR A 378 2.44 -2.64 -3.28
N GLU A 379 2.54 -1.70 -2.35
CA GLU A 379 1.87 -1.71 -1.05
C GLU A 379 0.36 -1.46 -1.20
N GLU A 380 -0.02 -0.51 -2.07
CA GLU A 380 -1.42 -0.25 -2.40
C GLU A 380 -2.05 -1.44 -3.11
N ALA A 381 -1.29 -2.11 -4.00
CA ALA A 381 -1.74 -3.31 -4.69
C ALA A 381 -1.92 -4.48 -3.72
N ALA A 382 -0.96 -4.71 -2.83
CA ALA A 382 -0.99 -5.76 -1.82
C ALA A 382 -2.17 -5.57 -0.84
N ALA A 383 -2.39 -4.33 -0.36
CA ALA A 383 -3.48 -3.99 0.54
C ALA A 383 -4.86 -4.28 -0.09
N GLN A 384 -5.05 -3.86 -1.35
CA GLN A 384 -6.29 -4.15 -2.08
C GLN A 384 -6.44 -5.65 -2.33
N GLY A 385 -5.35 -6.34 -2.71
CA GLY A 385 -5.34 -7.78 -2.93
C GLY A 385 -5.78 -8.55 -1.69
N LEU A 386 -5.18 -8.24 -0.54
CA LEU A 386 -5.54 -8.84 0.74
C LEU A 386 -7.06 -8.68 1.01
N LEU A 387 -7.59 -7.46 0.88
CA LEU A 387 -9.01 -7.18 1.11
C LEU A 387 -9.91 -7.91 0.13
N ALA A 388 -9.58 -7.89 -1.16
CA ALA A 388 -10.36 -8.58 -2.20
C ALA A 388 -10.37 -10.10 -1.97
N GLY A 389 -9.23 -10.69 -1.58
CA GLY A 389 -9.13 -12.10 -1.25
C GLY A 389 -9.97 -12.51 -0.04
N ILE A 390 -9.94 -11.69 1.03
CA ILE A 390 -10.81 -11.87 2.21
C ILE A 390 -12.28 -11.88 1.76
N ASN A 391 -12.70 -10.89 0.99
CA ASN A 391 -14.08 -10.71 0.61
C ASN A 391 -14.55 -11.72 -0.44
N ALA A 392 -13.68 -12.18 -1.33
CA ALA A 392 -13.97 -13.27 -2.24
C ALA A 392 -14.26 -14.58 -1.48
N ALA A 393 -13.44 -14.91 -0.46
CA ALA A 393 -13.67 -16.06 0.41
C ALA A 393 -14.97 -15.95 1.22
N ARG A 394 -15.32 -14.76 1.71
CA ARG A 394 -16.57 -14.50 2.44
C ARG A 394 -17.78 -14.58 1.51
N HIS A 395 -17.65 -14.04 0.29
CA HIS A 395 -18.71 -14.08 -0.74
C HIS A 395 -19.13 -15.54 -1.05
N VAL A 396 -18.17 -16.44 -1.28
CA VAL A 396 -18.50 -17.84 -1.59
C VAL A 396 -19.14 -18.59 -0.43
N ARG A 397 -18.96 -18.11 0.81
CA ARG A 397 -19.63 -18.63 2.00
C ARG A 397 -20.92 -17.89 2.36
N SER A 398 -21.35 -16.95 1.52
CA SER A 398 -22.52 -16.08 1.78
C SER A 398 -22.42 -15.31 3.10
N GLU A 399 -21.21 -14.95 3.50
CA GLU A 399 -20.95 -14.12 4.67
C GLU A 399 -20.94 -12.64 4.29
N ALA A 400 -21.28 -11.77 5.24
CA ALA A 400 -21.20 -10.32 5.03
C ALA A 400 -19.76 -9.89 4.69
N GLY A 401 -19.59 -8.98 3.72
CA GLY A 401 -18.30 -8.41 3.38
C GLY A 401 -17.67 -7.64 4.55
N TRP A 402 -16.35 -7.52 4.52
CA TRP A 402 -15.59 -6.78 5.52
C TRP A 402 -14.67 -5.74 4.85
N CYS A 403 -14.64 -4.56 5.42
CA CYS A 403 -13.68 -3.52 5.10
C CYS A 403 -13.42 -2.71 6.38
N PRO A 404 -12.16 -2.41 6.74
CA PRO A 404 -11.89 -1.54 7.87
C PRO A 404 -12.35 -0.12 7.58
N ARG A 405 -12.79 0.60 8.62
CA ARG A 405 -13.14 2.02 8.51
C ARG A 405 -11.89 2.89 8.37
N ARG A 406 -12.09 4.15 7.98
CA ARG A 406 -11.03 5.16 7.85
C ARG A 406 -10.30 5.46 9.18
N ASP A 407 -10.98 5.29 10.31
CA ASP A 407 -10.40 5.44 11.65
C ASP A 407 -9.70 4.17 12.17
N GLU A 408 -9.87 3.04 11.51
CA GLU A 408 -9.27 1.76 11.89
C GLU A 408 -7.98 1.44 11.15
N ALA A 409 -7.89 1.82 9.86
CA ALA A 409 -6.75 1.45 9.02
C ALA A 409 -6.53 2.40 7.84
N TYR A 410 -5.26 2.56 7.41
CA TYR A 410 -4.91 3.15 6.11
C TYR A 410 -5.52 2.38 4.95
N LEU A 411 -5.67 1.06 5.08
CA LEU A 411 -6.40 0.23 4.13
C LEU A 411 -7.84 0.73 3.95
N GLY A 412 -8.53 1.10 5.05
CA GLY A 412 -9.86 1.72 4.99
C GLY A 412 -9.86 3.08 4.31
N VAL A 413 -8.86 3.93 4.60
CA VAL A 413 -8.67 5.21 3.91
C VAL A 413 -8.46 5.01 2.41
N LEU A 414 -7.60 4.06 2.02
CA LEU A 414 -7.32 3.73 0.62
C LEU A 414 -8.59 3.35 -0.14
N VAL A 415 -9.35 2.40 0.40
CA VAL A 415 -10.55 1.88 -0.28
C VAL A 415 -11.63 2.96 -0.36
N ASP A 416 -11.89 3.66 0.74
CA ASP A 416 -12.90 4.72 0.75
C ASP A 416 -12.55 5.86 -0.20
N ASP A 417 -11.29 6.30 -0.26
CA ASP A 417 -10.84 7.31 -1.24
C ASP A 417 -11.09 6.84 -2.68
N LEU A 418 -10.77 5.58 -3.01
CA LEU A 418 -10.95 5.03 -4.35
C LEU A 418 -12.42 5.00 -4.76
N ILE A 419 -13.28 4.43 -3.93
CA ILE A 419 -14.69 4.20 -4.29
C ILE A 419 -15.57 5.46 -4.22
N THR A 420 -15.13 6.50 -3.49
CA THR A 420 -15.87 7.76 -3.36
C THR A 420 -15.35 8.86 -4.27
N HIS A 421 -14.04 9.10 -4.27
CA HIS A 421 -13.44 10.16 -5.10
C HIS A 421 -13.11 9.69 -6.52
N GLY A 422 -12.83 8.39 -6.69
CA GLY A 422 -12.23 7.88 -7.92
C GLY A 422 -10.79 8.34 -8.09
N THR A 423 -10.25 8.13 -9.29
CA THR A 423 -8.87 8.52 -9.62
C THR A 423 -8.84 9.28 -10.93
N THR A 424 -8.32 10.49 -10.91
CA THR A 424 -8.02 11.29 -12.11
C THR A 424 -6.54 11.21 -12.49
N GLU A 425 -5.70 10.77 -11.55
CA GLU A 425 -4.27 10.48 -11.70
C GLU A 425 -3.95 9.24 -10.86
N PRO A 426 -2.87 8.50 -11.12
CA PRO A 426 -2.53 7.31 -10.34
C PRO A 426 -2.48 7.60 -8.85
N TYR A 427 -3.37 6.93 -8.09
CA TYR A 427 -3.50 7.10 -6.64
C TYR A 427 -2.27 6.55 -5.91
N ARG A 428 -1.83 7.27 -4.89
CA ARG A 428 -0.75 6.86 -4.00
C ARG A 428 -1.06 7.21 -2.56
N MET A 429 -0.76 6.30 -1.64
CA MET A 429 -0.96 6.51 -0.21
C MET A 429 0.12 7.43 0.39
N PHE A 430 -0.33 8.41 1.18
CA PHE A 430 0.50 9.28 2.00
C PHE A 430 -0.16 9.47 3.36
N THR A 431 0.63 9.77 4.38
CA THR A 431 0.10 10.04 5.73
C THR A 431 -0.84 11.24 5.79
N SER A 432 -0.73 12.18 4.84
CA SER A 432 -1.64 13.32 4.74
C SER A 432 -3.07 12.98 4.32
N ARG A 433 -3.30 11.76 3.78
CA ARG A 433 -4.64 11.30 3.41
C ARG A 433 -5.46 10.79 4.60
N ALA A 434 -4.77 10.42 5.69
CA ALA A 434 -5.41 9.93 6.90
C ALA A 434 -5.66 11.09 7.87
N GLU A 435 -6.91 11.39 8.13
CA GLU A 435 -7.36 12.37 9.12
C GLU A 435 -7.03 11.93 10.55
N TYR A 436 -7.01 10.61 10.80
CA TYR A 436 -6.74 10.02 12.13
C TYR A 436 -5.32 9.44 12.25
N ARG A 437 -4.32 10.04 11.56
CA ARG A 437 -2.94 9.52 11.53
C ARG A 437 -2.24 9.38 12.89
N LEU A 438 -2.70 10.09 13.93
CA LEU A 438 -2.18 9.90 15.30
C LEU A 438 -2.57 8.52 15.85
N GLN A 439 -3.71 8.00 15.45
CA GLN A 439 -4.20 6.67 15.79
C GLN A 439 -3.64 5.61 14.84
N LEU A 440 -3.53 5.93 13.54
CA LEU A 440 -3.11 5.00 12.49
C LEU A 440 -1.58 5.03 12.28
N ARG A 441 -0.83 4.41 13.18
CA ARG A 441 0.64 4.38 13.13
C ARG A 441 1.15 3.02 12.68
N GLU A 442 2.40 2.98 12.18
CA GLU A 442 3.09 1.71 11.87
C GLU A 442 3.26 0.83 13.11
N ASP A 443 3.68 1.46 14.22
CA ASP A 443 4.04 0.78 15.46
C ASP A 443 2.88 0.04 16.13
N ASN A 444 1.64 0.45 15.86
CA ASN A 444 0.44 -0.11 16.49
C ASN A 444 -0.51 -0.83 15.53
N ALA A 445 -0.10 -1.11 14.30
CA ALA A 445 -0.97 -1.78 13.34
C ALA A 445 -1.40 -3.18 13.84
N ASP A 446 -0.53 -3.89 14.54
CA ASP A 446 -0.85 -5.17 15.17
C ASP A 446 -1.92 -5.05 16.26
N VAL A 447 -1.86 -4.01 17.09
CA VAL A 447 -2.88 -3.74 18.13
C VAL A 447 -4.26 -3.49 17.51
N ARG A 448 -4.29 -2.81 16.37
CA ARG A 448 -5.54 -2.48 15.68
C ARG A 448 -6.16 -3.65 14.90
N LEU A 449 -5.33 -4.51 14.30
CA LEU A 449 -5.77 -5.40 13.22
C LEU A 449 -5.51 -6.89 13.47
N THR A 450 -4.55 -7.30 14.32
CA THR A 450 -4.21 -8.72 14.46
C THR A 450 -5.36 -9.56 15.01
N ALA A 451 -6.11 -9.05 15.98
CA ALA A 451 -7.29 -9.75 16.50
C ALA A 451 -8.41 -9.87 15.43
N ILE A 452 -8.56 -8.86 14.59
CA ILE A 452 -9.49 -8.90 13.45
C ILE A 452 -9.03 -9.96 12.44
N GLY A 453 -7.75 -9.94 12.06
CA GLY A 453 -7.16 -10.95 11.17
C GLY A 453 -7.31 -12.37 11.69
N ARG A 454 -7.23 -12.57 13.03
CA ARG A 454 -7.51 -13.86 13.68
C ARG A 454 -8.96 -14.27 13.50
N GLY A 455 -9.90 -13.35 13.72
CA GLY A 455 -11.33 -13.60 13.51
C GLY A 455 -11.70 -13.89 12.06
N LEU A 456 -10.94 -13.35 11.11
CA LEU A 456 -11.08 -13.60 9.67
C LEU A 456 -10.40 -14.91 9.20
N GLY A 457 -9.69 -15.63 10.07
CA GLY A 457 -8.98 -16.87 9.75
C GLY A 457 -7.63 -16.69 9.07
N LEU A 458 -7.09 -15.48 9.01
CA LEU A 458 -5.83 -15.17 8.31
C LEU A 458 -4.58 -15.30 9.18
N VAL A 459 -4.74 -15.05 10.49
CA VAL A 459 -3.65 -15.05 11.47
C VAL A 459 -3.50 -16.42 12.08
N ASP A 460 -2.33 -17.03 11.90
CA ASP A 460 -1.97 -18.33 12.43
C ASP A 460 -1.64 -18.30 13.95
N GLU A 461 -1.44 -19.47 14.55
CA GLU A 461 -1.13 -19.63 15.98
C GLU A 461 0.20 -18.94 16.35
N ARG A 462 1.20 -18.99 15.49
CA ARG A 462 2.51 -18.36 15.75
C ARG A 462 2.38 -16.85 15.89
N ARG A 463 1.69 -16.21 14.96
CA ARG A 463 1.47 -14.77 14.97
C ARG A 463 0.58 -14.36 16.14
N TRP A 464 -0.48 -15.12 16.39
CA TRP A 464 -1.39 -14.88 17.51
C TRP A 464 -0.68 -14.97 18.86
N ALA A 465 0.15 -16.00 19.07
CA ALA A 465 0.94 -16.14 20.29
C ALA A 465 1.93 -14.98 20.49
N ALA A 466 2.69 -14.62 19.45
CA ALA A 466 3.64 -13.51 19.49
C ALA A 466 2.95 -12.16 19.80
N PHE A 467 1.79 -11.92 19.20
CA PHE A 467 0.97 -10.74 19.48
C PHE A 467 0.55 -10.69 20.96
N ASN A 468 0.01 -11.78 21.51
CA ASN A 468 -0.44 -11.82 22.90
C ASN A 468 0.71 -11.63 23.88
N ILE A 469 1.87 -12.27 23.65
CA ILE A 469 3.08 -12.10 24.48
C ILE A 469 3.50 -10.62 24.51
N LYS A 470 3.54 -9.96 23.36
CA LYS A 470 3.89 -8.52 23.27
C LYS A 470 2.86 -7.67 24.03
N GLN A 471 1.56 -7.90 23.84
CA GLN A 471 0.52 -7.12 24.50
C GLN A 471 0.56 -7.29 26.02
N GLU A 472 0.76 -8.51 26.51
CA GLU A 472 0.90 -8.80 27.92
C GLU A 472 2.14 -8.09 28.52
N ALA A 473 3.28 -8.16 27.83
CA ALA A 473 4.50 -7.49 28.27
C ALA A 473 4.33 -5.97 28.37
N VAL A 474 3.66 -5.34 27.39
CA VAL A 474 3.36 -3.90 27.42
C VAL A 474 2.42 -3.56 28.58
N ALA A 475 1.40 -4.38 28.83
CA ALA A 475 0.45 -4.18 29.93
C ALA A 475 1.12 -4.33 31.29
N VAL A 476 1.93 -5.38 31.48
CA VAL A 476 2.66 -5.65 32.73
C VAL A 476 3.62 -4.50 33.05
N GLU A 477 4.43 -4.07 32.07
CA GLU A 477 5.40 -3.00 32.28
C GLU A 477 4.72 -1.65 32.55
N SER A 478 3.65 -1.34 31.80
CA SER A 478 2.87 -0.13 32.05
C SER A 478 2.23 -0.12 33.43
N ALA A 479 1.72 -1.27 33.89
CA ALA A 479 1.16 -1.41 35.24
C ALA A 479 2.24 -1.27 36.32
N ARG A 480 3.41 -1.87 36.12
CA ARG A 480 4.56 -1.79 37.02
C ARG A 480 4.99 -0.32 37.24
N LEU A 481 5.20 0.42 36.16
CA LEU A 481 5.62 1.83 36.23
C LEU A 481 4.52 2.74 36.80
N ARG A 482 3.26 2.45 36.51
CA ARG A 482 2.11 3.20 37.08
C ARG A 482 1.95 3.00 38.59
N GLY A 483 2.35 1.82 39.10
CA GLY A 483 2.31 1.50 40.51
C GLY A 483 3.44 2.15 41.36
N LEU A 484 4.47 2.71 40.73
CA LEU A 484 5.58 3.37 41.39
C LEU A 484 5.37 4.89 41.46
N TRP A 485 5.53 5.46 42.63
CA TRP A 485 5.23 6.88 42.90
C TRP A 485 6.46 7.63 43.37
N ALA A 486 6.86 8.63 42.60
CA ALA A 486 7.86 9.62 43.00
C ALA A 486 7.16 10.81 43.66
N THR A 487 7.52 11.12 44.89
CA THR A 487 7.02 12.29 45.64
C THR A 487 8.18 13.20 46.06
N PRO A 488 7.94 14.50 46.26
CA PRO A 488 8.97 15.38 46.75
C PRO A 488 9.57 14.83 48.06
N GLY A 489 10.86 14.54 48.05
CA GLY A 489 11.59 14.08 49.24
C GLY A 489 11.48 12.59 49.59
N ASN A 490 10.73 11.74 48.89
CA ASN A 490 10.83 10.28 49.06
C ASN A 490 12.11 9.73 48.40
N ALA A 491 12.49 8.48 48.71
CA ALA A 491 13.72 7.87 48.17
C ALA A 491 13.72 7.88 46.64
N LEU A 492 12.62 7.44 46.01
CA LEU A 492 12.48 7.37 44.57
C LEU A 492 12.47 8.76 43.90
N GLY A 493 11.81 9.76 44.49
CA GLY A 493 11.84 11.14 43.98
C GLY A 493 13.26 11.72 43.97
N ARG A 494 14.02 11.53 45.05
CA ARG A 494 15.44 11.94 45.10
C ARG A 494 16.33 11.23 44.08
N GLU A 495 16.12 9.92 43.87
CA GLU A 495 16.84 9.17 42.84
C GLU A 495 16.50 9.68 41.40
N VAL A 496 15.23 9.94 41.12
CA VAL A 496 14.78 10.52 39.85
C VAL A 496 15.43 11.88 39.62
N GLU A 497 15.39 12.76 40.62
CA GLU A 497 16.03 14.08 40.53
C GLU A 497 17.54 14.00 40.31
N ALA A 498 18.23 13.13 41.09
CA ALA A 498 19.68 12.95 40.99
C ALA A 498 20.12 12.34 39.66
N THR A 499 19.37 11.37 39.13
CA THR A 499 19.73 10.61 37.93
C THR A 499 19.33 11.32 36.65
N LEU A 500 18.14 11.93 36.63
CA LEU A 500 17.56 12.51 35.42
C LEU A 500 17.66 14.04 35.36
N GLY A 501 18.04 14.69 36.48
CA GLY A 501 18.09 16.16 36.54
C GLY A 501 16.72 16.83 36.50
N VAL A 502 15.66 16.10 36.78
CA VAL A 502 14.26 16.55 36.63
C VAL A 502 13.59 16.67 37.98
N ALA A 503 13.17 17.87 38.38
CA ALA A 503 12.54 18.10 39.68
C ALA A 503 11.19 17.38 39.80
N VAL A 504 11.00 16.70 40.94
CA VAL A 504 9.73 16.08 41.33
C VAL A 504 9.01 17.04 42.29
N SER A 505 8.24 18.00 41.73
CA SER A 505 7.57 19.05 42.51
C SER A 505 6.24 18.62 43.12
N ARG A 506 5.67 17.50 42.67
CA ARG A 506 4.39 16.93 43.14
C ARG A 506 4.44 15.41 43.04
N GLU A 507 3.53 14.76 43.75
CA GLU A 507 3.32 13.33 43.61
C GLU A 507 2.99 12.97 42.16
N THR A 508 3.77 12.06 41.58
CA THR A 508 3.66 11.66 40.16
C THR A 508 3.99 10.18 40.05
N ASN A 509 3.16 9.40 39.39
CA ASN A 509 3.59 8.04 39.06
C ASN A 509 4.70 8.04 38.01
N VAL A 510 5.53 7.02 38.06
CA VAL A 510 6.75 6.96 37.23
C VAL A 510 6.42 6.90 35.74
N LEU A 511 5.32 6.22 35.38
CA LEU A 511 4.88 6.15 33.99
C LEU A 511 4.57 7.55 33.42
N ASP A 512 3.98 8.43 34.22
CA ASP A 512 3.62 9.79 33.81
C ASP A 512 4.85 10.71 33.64
N LEU A 513 5.99 10.36 34.20
CA LEU A 513 7.24 11.11 33.95
C LEU A 513 7.65 11.06 32.48
N ILE A 514 7.32 9.97 31.76
CA ILE A 514 7.60 9.83 30.31
C ILE A 514 6.81 10.86 29.46
N LYS A 515 5.73 11.46 30.00
CA LYS A 515 5.00 12.53 29.29
C LYS A 515 5.85 13.79 29.07
N ARG A 516 6.93 13.96 29.83
CA ARG A 516 7.85 15.08 29.67
C ARG A 516 8.68 14.90 28.37
N PRO A 517 8.80 15.92 27.52
CA PRO A 517 9.50 15.82 26.24
C PRO A 517 10.96 15.36 26.34
N GLU A 518 11.62 15.74 27.43
CA GLU A 518 13.03 15.44 27.70
C GLU A 518 13.27 14.01 28.22
N LEU A 519 12.23 13.27 28.57
CA LEU A 519 12.35 11.90 29.10
C LEU A 519 11.81 10.87 28.09
N ASP A 520 12.56 9.79 27.97
CA ASP A 520 12.16 8.57 27.27
C ASP A 520 12.21 7.37 28.22
N TYR A 521 11.76 6.22 27.78
CA TYR A 521 11.79 4.99 28.57
C TYR A 521 13.22 4.61 28.95
N ALA A 522 14.19 4.75 28.04
CA ALA A 522 15.59 4.40 28.29
C ALA A 522 16.23 5.31 29.37
N ALA A 523 15.94 6.61 29.34
CA ALA A 523 16.37 7.55 30.36
C ALA A 523 15.81 7.15 31.74
N LEU A 524 14.52 6.80 31.79
CA LEU A 524 13.86 6.39 33.02
C LEU A 524 14.52 5.14 33.64
N MET A 525 14.90 4.15 32.80
CA MET A 525 15.55 2.91 33.26
C MET A 525 17.00 3.11 33.76
N ARG A 526 17.57 4.32 33.67
CA ARG A 526 18.85 4.65 34.34
C ARG A 526 18.70 4.89 35.85
N VAL A 527 17.46 5.09 36.31
CA VAL A 527 17.17 5.22 37.75
C VAL A 527 17.27 3.83 38.40
N PRO A 528 18.21 3.59 39.36
CA PRO A 528 18.49 2.25 39.84
C PRO A 528 17.30 1.49 40.40
N SER A 529 16.39 2.17 41.11
CA SER A 529 15.18 1.57 41.69
C SER A 529 14.10 1.24 40.67
N LEU A 530 14.24 1.66 39.40
CA LEU A 530 13.24 1.41 38.34
C LEU A 530 13.61 0.24 37.42
N GLY A 531 14.87 -0.22 37.43
CA GLY A 531 15.31 -1.33 36.60
C GLY A 531 14.85 -2.71 37.11
N PRO A 532 15.08 -3.78 36.32
CA PRO A 532 15.65 -3.75 34.98
C PRO A 532 14.66 -3.27 33.91
N ALA A 533 15.20 -2.73 32.79
CA ALA A 533 14.40 -2.46 31.60
C ALA A 533 13.81 -3.75 31.00
N VAL A 534 12.70 -3.63 30.28
CA VAL A 534 12.20 -4.75 29.46
C VAL A 534 13.21 -5.12 28.39
N ALA A 535 13.37 -6.41 28.13
CA ALA A 535 14.36 -6.92 27.17
C ALA A 535 14.00 -6.60 25.71
N ASP A 536 12.70 -6.58 25.38
CA ASP A 536 12.23 -6.32 24.03
C ASP A 536 12.10 -4.80 23.79
N PRO A 537 12.90 -4.21 22.89
CA PRO A 537 12.83 -2.79 22.58
C PRO A 537 11.47 -2.37 21.97
N LYS A 538 10.76 -3.29 21.30
CA LYS A 538 9.41 -3.03 20.75
C LYS A 538 8.40 -2.82 21.89
N VAL A 539 8.56 -3.52 23.02
CA VAL A 539 7.73 -3.33 24.22
C VAL A 539 8.02 -1.97 24.86
N ALA A 540 9.31 -1.64 25.05
CA ALA A 540 9.74 -0.35 25.59
C ALA A 540 9.17 0.83 24.77
N GLU A 541 9.28 0.75 23.46
CA GLU A 541 8.76 1.76 22.53
C GLU A 541 7.24 1.91 22.66
N GLN A 542 6.49 0.80 22.76
CA GLN A 542 5.02 0.86 22.89
C GLN A 542 4.58 1.45 24.23
N VAL A 543 5.28 1.17 25.33
CA VAL A 543 5.04 1.80 26.63
C VAL A 543 5.24 3.31 26.53
N GLU A 544 6.34 3.76 25.93
CA GLU A 544 6.66 5.18 25.77
C GLU A 544 5.63 5.90 24.89
N ILE A 545 5.36 5.38 23.69
CA ILE A 545 4.42 6.00 22.74
C ILE A 545 3.01 6.04 23.34
N GLY A 546 2.59 4.94 23.98
CA GLY A 546 1.28 4.85 24.63
C GLY A 546 1.04 5.99 25.62
N VAL A 547 2.05 6.35 26.41
CA VAL A 547 1.98 7.41 27.41
C VAL A 547 2.03 8.80 26.75
N LYS A 548 2.99 9.03 25.87
CA LYS A 548 3.17 10.34 25.19
C LYS A 548 1.97 10.73 24.34
N TYR A 549 1.28 9.77 23.75
CA TYR A 549 0.15 10.02 22.85
C TYR A 549 -1.21 9.93 23.54
N ALA A 550 -1.32 9.43 24.77
CA ALA A 550 -2.58 9.17 25.46
C ALA A 550 -3.58 10.35 25.39
N GLY A 551 -3.15 11.56 25.78
CA GLY A 551 -4.04 12.73 25.80
C GLY A 551 -4.47 13.23 24.41
N TYR A 552 -3.69 12.93 23.36
CA TYR A 552 -4.06 13.23 21.96
C TYR A 552 -5.05 12.20 21.43
N LEU A 553 -4.83 10.93 21.77
CA LEU A 553 -5.69 9.83 21.35
C LEU A 553 -7.07 9.90 22.00
N ASP A 554 -7.16 10.30 23.27
CA ASP A 554 -8.44 10.47 23.95
C ASP A 554 -9.30 11.55 23.28
N ARG A 555 -8.72 12.71 22.97
CA ARG A 555 -9.40 13.78 22.22
C ARG A 555 -9.83 13.32 20.81
N GLN A 556 -8.96 12.55 20.12
CA GLN A 556 -9.28 12.03 18.79
C GLN A 556 -10.41 11.01 18.83
N ARG A 557 -10.48 10.15 19.87
CA ARG A 557 -11.60 9.22 20.07
C ARG A 557 -12.92 9.95 20.24
N GLU A 558 -12.97 10.98 21.07
CA GLU A 558 -14.17 11.81 21.24
C GLU A 558 -14.62 12.48 19.94
N GLU A 559 -13.67 12.89 19.09
CA GLU A 559 -13.96 13.44 17.77
C GLU A 559 -14.54 12.37 16.84
N ILE A 560 -13.91 11.19 16.78
CA ILE A 560 -14.36 10.04 16.00
C ILE A 560 -15.79 9.64 16.42
N GLU A 561 -16.07 9.50 17.72
CA GLU A 561 -17.38 9.14 18.23
C GLU A 561 -18.46 10.17 17.84
N ARG A 562 -18.11 11.46 17.86
CA ARG A 562 -19.04 12.52 17.40
C ARG A 562 -19.33 12.42 15.90
N GLN A 563 -18.33 12.14 15.08
CA GLN A 563 -18.50 12.02 13.63
C GLN A 563 -19.23 10.72 13.25
N GLN A 564 -18.93 9.60 13.92
CA GLN A 564 -19.53 8.29 13.63
C GLN A 564 -21.06 8.24 13.86
N ARG A 565 -21.62 9.10 14.68
CA ARG A 565 -23.09 9.13 14.92
C ARG A 565 -23.89 9.32 13.63
N HIS A 566 -23.33 9.98 12.64
CA HIS A 566 -23.99 10.21 11.34
C HIS A 566 -23.29 9.49 10.20
N GLU A 567 -21.97 9.29 10.29
CA GLU A 567 -21.14 8.75 9.23
C GLU A 567 -21.52 7.32 8.81
N ASN A 568 -21.82 6.48 9.78
CA ASN A 568 -22.21 5.08 9.57
C ASN A 568 -23.69 4.87 9.23
N THR A 569 -24.48 5.95 9.06
CA THR A 569 -25.86 5.81 8.63
C THR A 569 -25.89 5.20 7.23
N ALA A 570 -26.38 3.97 7.12
CA ALA A 570 -26.44 3.22 5.87
C ALA A 570 -27.41 3.85 4.87
N ILE A 571 -27.03 3.85 3.61
CA ILE A 571 -27.85 4.19 2.46
C ILE A 571 -28.05 2.88 1.67
N ALA A 572 -29.32 2.50 1.43
CA ALA A 572 -29.61 1.29 0.69
C ALA A 572 -29.11 1.38 -0.76
N SER A 573 -28.67 0.26 -1.34
CA SER A 573 -28.14 0.23 -2.71
C SER A 573 -29.19 0.66 -3.78
N ASP A 574 -30.47 0.46 -3.49
CA ASP A 574 -31.61 0.84 -4.30
C ASP A 574 -32.22 2.21 -3.92
N PHE A 575 -31.50 3.01 -3.09
CA PHE A 575 -32.00 4.30 -2.63
C PHE A 575 -32.31 5.25 -3.80
N ASP A 576 -33.53 5.83 -3.77
CA ASP A 576 -34.00 6.79 -4.77
C ASP A 576 -33.55 8.22 -4.38
N TYR A 577 -32.48 8.70 -5.01
CA TYR A 577 -32.00 10.07 -4.80
C TYR A 577 -32.90 11.13 -5.44
N ALA A 578 -33.72 10.76 -6.46
CA ALA A 578 -34.67 11.68 -7.09
C ALA A 578 -35.81 12.06 -6.13
N GLY A 579 -36.17 11.15 -5.24
CA GLY A 579 -37.18 11.38 -4.20
C GLY A 579 -36.77 12.35 -3.09
N VAL A 580 -35.48 12.70 -2.98
CA VAL A 580 -34.97 13.61 -1.93
C VAL A 580 -35.21 15.07 -2.32
N ARG A 581 -36.27 15.68 -1.79
CA ARG A 581 -36.61 17.07 -2.09
C ARG A 581 -35.54 18.04 -1.59
N GLY A 582 -35.14 18.97 -2.47
CA GLY A 582 -34.20 20.05 -2.14
C GLY A 582 -32.74 19.76 -2.53
N LEU A 583 -32.40 18.58 -3.03
CA LEU A 583 -31.10 18.34 -3.67
C LEU A 583 -31.01 19.08 -5.02
N SER A 584 -29.85 19.69 -5.29
CA SER A 584 -29.59 20.22 -6.63
C SER A 584 -29.43 19.07 -7.65
N ALA A 585 -29.73 19.33 -8.93
CA ALA A 585 -29.55 18.34 -9.99
C ALA A 585 -28.10 17.80 -10.08
N GLU A 586 -27.10 18.65 -9.85
CA GLU A 586 -25.70 18.27 -9.82
C GLU A 586 -25.39 17.28 -8.67
N VAL A 587 -25.86 17.59 -7.47
CA VAL A 587 -25.67 16.72 -6.28
C VAL A 587 -26.37 15.38 -6.48
N GLN A 588 -27.60 15.39 -6.99
CA GLN A 588 -28.37 14.20 -7.29
C GLN A 588 -27.65 13.31 -8.30
N GLN A 589 -27.17 13.87 -9.43
CA GLN A 589 -26.41 13.14 -10.44
C GLN A 589 -25.10 12.54 -9.88
N LYS A 590 -24.40 13.26 -8.99
CA LYS A 590 -23.20 12.75 -8.32
C LYS A 590 -23.53 11.55 -7.42
N LEU A 591 -24.58 11.65 -6.62
CA LEU A 591 -25.03 10.58 -5.74
C LEU A 591 -25.48 9.34 -6.51
N GLU A 592 -26.23 9.52 -7.60
CA GLU A 592 -26.65 8.43 -8.49
C GLU A 592 -25.47 7.72 -9.15
N ARG A 593 -24.44 8.49 -9.55
CA ARG A 593 -23.23 7.92 -10.17
C ARG A 593 -22.38 7.14 -9.17
N VAL A 594 -22.17 7.68 -7.97
CA VAL A 594 -21.28 7.08 -6.96
C VAL A 594 -21.99 5.99 -6.17
N ARG A 595 -23.29 6.14 -5.91
CA ARG A 595 -24.08 5.22 -5.07
C ARG A 595 -23.41 4.95 -3.72
N PRO A 596 -23.17 5.99 -2.89
CA PRO A 596 -22.53 5.80 -1.60
C PRO A 596 -23.34 4.89 -0.69
N GLN A 597 -22.67 4.03 0.07
CA GLN A 597 -23.29 3.07 0.99
C GLN A 597 -23.56 3.67 2.37
N THR A 598 -22.93 4.82 2.69
CA THR A 598 -23.13 5.52 3.96
C THR A 598 -23.20 7.04 3.77
N ILE A 599 -23.75 7.74 4.75
CA ILE A 599 -23.76 9.20 4.79
C ILE A 599 -22.33 9.77 4.80
N GLY A 600 -21.39 9.12 5.49
CA GLY A 600 -19.98 9.54 5.47
C GLY A 600 -19.36 9.47 4.07
N GLN A 601 -19.62 8.41 3.31
CA GLN A 601 -19.21 8.32 1.90
C GLN A 601 -19.87 9.43 1.07
N ALA A 602 -21.17 9.66 1.24
CA ALA A 602 -21.87 10.73 0.54
C ALA A 602 -21.24 12.10 0.82
N GLN A 603 -20.88 12.37 2.08
CA GLN A 603 -20.25 13.64 2.49
C GLN A 603 -18.88 13.88 1.83
N ARG A 604 -18.13 12.82 1.55
CA ARG A 604 -16.79 12.89 0.93
C ARG A 604 -16.82 13.06 -0.59
N ILE A 605 -17.96 12.88 -1.25
CA ILE A 605 -18.08 13.13 -2.69
C ILE A 605 -17.78 14.60 -2.99
N ALA A 606 -16.89 14.85 -3.95
CA ALA A 606 -16.48 16.20 -4.34
C ALA A 606 -17.66 17.08 -4.73
N GLY A 607 -17.83 18.21 -4.06
CA GLY A 607 -18.93 19.17 -4.27
C GLY A 607 -20.20 18.88 -3.48
N MET A 608 -20.17 17.93 -2.55
CA MET A 608 -21.25 17.76 -1.58
C MET A 608 -21.24 18.89 -0.54
N THR A 609 -22.42 19.36 -0.17
CA THR A 609 -22.57 20.43 0.82
C THR A 609 -23.17 19.90 2.12
N PRO A 610 -22.89 20.53 3.28
CA PRO A 610 -23.54 20.15 4.54
C PRO A 610 -25.07 20.16 4.48
N ALA A 611 -25.63 21.07 3.68
CA ALA A 611 -27.08 21.15 3.46
C ALA A 611 -27.62 19.89 2.75
N ALA A 612 -26.93 19.42 1.71
CA ALA A 612 -27.30 18.19 1.00
C ALA A 612 -27.27 16.95 1.92
N ILE A 613 -26.23 16.85 2.76
CA ILE A 613 -26.11 15.77 3.75
C ILE A 613 -27.26 15.81 4.76
N SER A 614 -27.62 17.01 5.25
CA SER A 614 -28.77 17.17 6.16
C SER A 614 -30.08 16.73 5.51
N LEU A 615 -30.30 17.04 4.24
CA LEU A 615 -31.49 16.60 3.49
C LEU A 615 -31.54 15.08 3.34
N LEU A 616 -30.41 14.43 3.05
CA LEU A 616 -30.30 12.97 2.99
C LEU A 616 -30.64 12.33 4.33
N LEU A 617 -30.06 12.84 5.45
CA LEU A 617 -30.33 12.35 6.80
C LEU A 617 -31.82 12.45 7.16
N VAL A 618 -32.45 13.60 6.91
CA VAL A 618 -33.87 13.81 7.17
C VAL A 618 -34.74 12.85 6.35
N HIS A 619 -34.39 12.61 5.09
CA HIS A 619 -35.12 11.68 4.22
C HIS A 619 -34.98 10.23 4.68
N LEU A 620 -33.77 9.78 5.02
CA LEU A 620 -33.52 8.44 5.55
C LEU A 620 -34.28 8.19 6.87
N GLU A 621 -34.30 9.17 7.77
CA GLU A 621 -35.02 9.06 9.04
C GLU A 621 -36.52 8.97 8.82
N ARG A 622 -37.08 9.71 7.84
CA ARG A 622 -38.51 9.61 7.46
C ARG A 622 -38.83 8.21 6.89
N GLN A 623 -38.00 7.67 6.01
CA GLN A 623 -38.20 6.33 5.47
C GLN A 623 -38.12 5.26 6.58
N ARG A 624 -37.18 5.41 7.53
CA ARG A 624 -37.06 4.50 8.66
C ARG A 624 -38.30 4.50 9.52
N ARG A 625 -38.85 5.69 9.85
CA ARG A 625 -40.09 5.81 10.61
C ARG A 625 -41.30 5.22 9.88
N ALA A 626 -41.39 5.43 8.56
CA ALA A 626 -42.47 4.86 7.74
C ALA A 626 -42.39 3.32 7.61
N ARG A 627 -41.22 2.69 7.76
CA ARG A 627 -41.07 1.23 7.79
C ARG A 627 -41.37 0.59 9.13
N VAL A 628 -41.34 1.37 10.22
CA VAL A 628 -41.60 0.91 11.60
C VAL A 628 -43.06 1.15 12.01
N ALA A 629 -43.76 2.05 11.34
CA ALA A 629 -45.21 2.30 11.50
C ALA A 629 -46.02 1.41 10.55
#